data_2a681317f743a7462464dc14a93d6746
#
_entry.id   2a681317f743a7462464dc14a93d6746
#
_cell.length_a   1.000
_cell.length_b   1.000
_cell.length_c   1.000
_cell.angle_alpha   90.00
_cell.angle_beta   90.00
_cell.angle_gamma   90.00
#
_symmetry.space_group_name_H-M   'P 1'
#
loop_
_entity.id
_entity.type
_entity.pdbx_description
1 polymer ?
#
loop_
_entity_poly.entity_id
_entity_poly.type
_entity_poly.pdbx_seq_one_letter_code
_entity_poly.pdbx_strand_id
1 'polypeptide(L)'
;MKCPFCAHIEDRVVDSRESREGDVIRRRRECLKCERRFTSYERIDEIPYMVVKKDGRREPFDRDKVMAGVLKACEKRPIPMGKIEALVNAVEKYVQESRERERSTDKVGEMIMRRLKELDKVAYVRFASVYLDFKDVSEFMSELKSLVRSGRSK
;
A
#
# COMPACT_ATOMS: atom_id res chain seq x y z
N MET A 1 31.94 6.55 10.23
CA MET A 1 30.67 6.67 11.02
C MET A 1 30.99 7.15 12.42
N LYS A 2 30.15 7.99 13.05
CA LYS A 2 30.46 8.53 14.39
C LYS A 2 30.52 7.43 15.44
N CYS A 3 31.66 7.36 16.16
CA CYS A 3 31.85 6.37 17.22
C CYS A 3 30.89 6.61 18.40
N PRO A 4 30.09 5.60 18.83
CA PRO A 4 29.13 5.76 19.93
C PRO A 4 29.79 5.97 21.30
N PHE A 5 31.11 5.73 21.44
CA PHE A 5 31.82 5.82 22.72
C PHE A 5 32.56 7.14 22.90
N CYS A 6 33.17 7.68 21.84
CA CYS A 6 34.00 8.90 21.94
C CYS A 6 33.65 9.97 20.92
N ALA A 7 32.60 9.75 20.13
CA ALA A 7 32.09 10.65 19.11
C ALA A 7 33.07 10.98 17.94
N HIS A 8 34.22 10.30 17.85
CA HIS A 8 35.15 10.43 16.73
C HIS A 8 34.52 9.93 15.43
N ILE A 9 34.83 10.59 14.30
CA ILE A 9 34.14 10.33 13.01
C ILE A 9 34.85 9.30 12.13
N GLU A 10 36.13 9.02 12.39
CA GLU A 10 36.91 8.09 11.59
C GLU A 10 36.90 6.70 12.20
N ASP A 11 36.59 5.73 11.37
CA ASP A 11 36.58 4.32 11.72
C ASP A 11 37.08 3.47 10.56
N ARG A 12 37.42 2.21 10.83
CA ARG A 12 37.71 1.19 9.82
C ARG A 12 36.74 0.03 9.96
N VAL A 13 36.36 -0.59 8.85
CA VAL A 13 35.59 -1.82 8.84
C VAL A 13 36.52 -2.99 9.04
N VAL A 14 36.30 -3.80 10.09
CA VAL A 14 37.12 -4.96 10.42
C VAL A 14 36.48 -6.28 10.00
N ASP A 15 35.15 -6.31 9.83
CA ASP A 15 34.39 -7.48 9.34
C ASP A 15 33.11 -7.01 8.68
N SER A 16 32.68 -7.70 7.60
CA SER A 16 31.46 -7.43 6.87
C SER A 16 30.78 -8.75 6.52
N ARG A 17 29.49 -8.87 6.83
CA ARG A 17 28.69 -10.06 6.55
C ARG A 17 27.32 -9.67 6.03
N GLU A 18 26.88 -10.34 4.99
CA GLU A 18 25.52 -10.21 4.46
C GLU A 18 24.55 -11.12 5.23
N SER A 19 23.29 -10.70 5.35
CA SER A 19 22.21 -11.56 5.80
C SER A 19 21.98 -12.72 4.79
N ARG A 20 21.32 -13.79 5.22
CA ARG A 20 21.00 -14.91 4.32
C ARG A 20 20.11 -14.48 3.15
N GLU A 21 19.32 -13.44 3.34
CA GLU A 21 18.38 -12.88 2.35
C GLU A 21 19.04 -11.82 1.46
N GLY A 22 20.27 -11.37 1.79
CA GLY A 22 21.00 -10.38 1.01
C GLY A 22 20.54 -8.93 1.17
N ASP A 23 19.57 -8.66 2.05
CA ASP A 23 18.91 -7.36 2.25
C ASP A 23 19.58 -6.47 3.32
N VAL A 24 20.45 -7.06 4.15
CA VAL A 24 21.14 -6.37 5.25
C VAL A 24 22.63 -6.72 5.24
N ILE A 25 23.49 -5.72 5.32
CA ILE A 25 24.91 -5.88 5.53
C ILE A 25 25.25 -5.48 6.98
N ARG A 26 25.73 -6.43 7.76
CA ARG A 26 26.26 -6.19 9.10
C ARG A 26 27.73 -5.86 8.99
N ARG A 27 28.15 -4.68 9.45
CA ARG A 27 29.58 -4.27 9.49
C ARG A 27 30.05 -4.11 10.92
N ARG A 28 31.15 -4.78 11.27
CA ARG A 28 31.88 -4.57 12.51
C ARG A 28 32.94 -3.52 12.25
N ARG A 29 32.86 -2.40 12.97
CA ARG A 29 33.73 -1.23 12.81
C ARG A 29 34.62 -1.04 14.05
N GLU A 30 35.78 -0.45 13.85
CA GLU A 30 36.71 -0.10 14.93
C GLU A 30 37.06 1.38 14.81
N CYS A 31 36.85 2.13 15.91
CA CYS A 31 37.16 3.55 15.97
C CYS A 31 38.67 3.76 15.92
N LEU A 32 39.18 4.68 15.09
CA LEU A 32 40.61 4.95 15.00
C LEU A 32 41.17 5.72 16.20
N LYS A 33 40.30 6.36 17.03
CA LYS A 33 40.74 7.13 18.21
C LYS A 33 40.73 6.31 19.51
N CYS A 34 39.65 5.58 19.79
CA CYS A 34 39.49 4.86 21.05
C CYS A 34 39.58 3.34 20.91
N GLU A 35 39.84 2.83 19.71
CA GLU A 35 40.03 1.41 19.35
C GLU A 35 38.85 0.49 19.72
N ARG A 36 37.76 1.07 20.24
CA ARG A 36 36.54 0.31 20.57
C ARG A 36 35.80 -0.09 19.30
N ARG A 37 35.24 -1.31 19.35
CA ARG A 37 34.49 -1.88 18.26
C ARG A 37 33.00 -1.66 18.47
N PHE A 38 32.30 -1.31 17.36
CA PHE A 38 30.86 -1.19 17.31
C PHE A 38 30.32 -1.82 16.02
N THR A 39 29.06 -2.12 16.01
CA THR A 39 28.40 -2.74 14.84
C THR A 39 27.42 -1.75 14.21
N SER A 40 27.46 -1.67 12.89
CA SER A 40 26.45 -0.97 12.09
C SER A 40 25.73 -1.96 11.17
N TYR A 41 24.50 -1.62 10.80
CA TYR A 41 23.73 -2.34 9.80
C TYR A 41 23.40 -1.39 8.66
N GLU A 42 23.67 -1.84 7.44
CA GLU A 42 23.23 -1.16 6.23
C GLU A 42 22.03 -1.92 5.69
N ARG A 43 20.94 -1.22 5.39
CA ARG A 43 19.74 -1.77 4.79
C ARG A 43 19.37 -0.91 3.58
N ILE A 44 18.71 -1.54 2.62
CA ILE A 44 18.08 -0.79 1.54
C ILE A 44 16.92 -0.02 2.17
N ASP A 45 16.91 1.29 1.97
CA ASP A 45 15.81 2.13 2.41
C ASP A 45 14.61 1.94 1.46
N GLU A 46 13.59 1.24 1.95
CA GLU A 46 12.37 1.03 1.19
C GLU A 46 11.55 2.32 1.21
N ILE A 47 11.64 3.09 0.13
CA ILE A 47 10.78 4.25 -0.05
C ILE A 47 9.34 3.75 -0.25
N PRO A 48 8.42 4.07 0.68
CA PRO A 48 7.04 3.59 0.58
C PRO A 48 6.35 4.15 -0.66
N TYR A 49 5.46 3.34 -1.25
CA TYR A 49 4.56 3.84 -2.27
C TYR A 49 3.53 4.77 -1.64
N MET A 50 3.28 5.91 -2.30
CA MET A 50 2.40 6.95 -1.78
C MET A 50 1.05 6.96 -2.51
N VAL A 51 0.02 7.36 -1.80
CA VAL A 51 -1.27 7.72 -2.38
C VAL A 51 -1.52 9.21 -2.21
N VAL A 52 -1.96 9.86 -3.30
CA VAL A 52 -2.27 11.28 -3.32
C VAL A 52 -3.79 11.44 -3.12
N LYS A 53 -4.17 12.11 -2.06
CA LYS A 53 -5.56 12.42 -1.72
C LYS A 53 -6.14 13.50 -2.63
N LYS A 54 -7.49 13.66 -2.64
CA LYS A 54 -8.19 14.72 -3.39
C LYS A 54 -7.72 16.13 -3.03
N ASP A 55 -7.28 16.34 -1.79
CA ASP A 55 -6.73 17.61 -1.28
C ASP A 55 -5.23 17.79 -1.55
N GLY A 56 -4.60 16.88 -2.29
CA GLY A 56 -3.19 16.90 -2.64
C GLY A 56 -2.24 16.35 -1.58
N ARG A 57 -2.73 15.97 -0.39
CA ARG A 57 -1.89 15.33 0.64
C ARG A 57 -1.39 13.98 0.17
N ARG A 58 -0.16 13.65 0.57
CA ARG A 58 0.48 12.36 0.30
C ARG A 58 0.51 11.54 1.57
N GLU A 59 0.05 10.30 1.48
CA GLU A 59 0.09 9.31 2.58
C GLU A 59 0.71 8.02 2.05
N PRO A 60 1.44 7.26 2.89
CA PRO A 60 1.87 5.92 2.51
C PRO A 60 0.66 5.06 2.12
N PHE A 61 0.82 4.23 1.08
CA PHE A 61 -0.19 3.24 0.74
C PHE A 61 -0.33 2.25 1.88
N ASP A 62 -1.55 2.06 2.34
CA ASP A 62 -1.88 1.17 3.45
C ASP A 62 -2.81 0.05 2.93
N ARG A 63 -2.24 -1.14 2.79
CA ARG A 63 -2.95 -2.34 2.34
C ARG A 63 -4.09 -2.71 3.28
N ASP A 64 -3.90 -2.54 4.58
CA ASP A 64 -4.89 -2.91 5.59
C ASP A 64 -6.12 -2.00 5.55
N LYS A 65 -5.94 -0.71 5.24
CA LYS A 65 -7.05 0.20 4.97
C LYS A 65 -7.88 -0.23 3.76
N VAL A 66 -7.22 -0.67 2.69
CA VAL A 66 -7.91 -1.18 1.50
C VAL A 66 -8.67 -2.45 1.85
N MET A 67 -8.02 -3.40 2.53
CA MET A 67 -8.63 -4.66 2.98
C MET A 67 -9.86 -4.39 3.85
N ALA A 68 -9.76 -3.54 4.85
CA ALA A 68 -10.87 -3.20 5.74
C ALA A 68 -12.05 -2.56 4.98
N GLY A 69 -11.79 -1.66 4.04
CA GLY A 69 -12.81 -1.04 3.20
C GLY A 69 -13.54 -2.05 2.31
N VAL A 70 -12.80 -2.96 1.68
CA VAL A 70 -13.38 -4.02 0.83
C VAL A 70 -14.16 -5.03 1.68
N LEU A 71 -13.65 -5.46 2.82
CA LEU A 71 -14.35 -6.37 3.74
C LEU A 71 -15.67 -5.78 4.21
N LYS A 72 -15.69 -4.51 4.60
CA LYS A 72 -16.93 -3.81 5.01
C LYS A 72 -17.97 -3.76 3.89
N ALA A 73 -17.54 -3.56 2.65
CA ALA A 73 -18.44 -3.60 1.51
C ALA A 73 -18.98 -5.00 1.23
N CYS A 74 -18.16 -6.03 1.43
CA CYS A 74 -18.49 -7.45 1.20
C CYS A 74 -19.21 -8.12 2.38
N GLU A 75 -19.44 -7.41 3.49
CA GLU A 75 -20.07 -7.98 4.70
C GLU A 75 -21.44 -8.61 4.38
N LYS A 76 -21.66 -9.84 4.91
CA LYS A 76 -22.87 -10.65 4.66
C LYS A 76 -23.12 -10.99 3.18
N ARG A 77 -22.08 -10.91 2.34
CA ARG A 77 -22.15 -11.41 0.96
C ARG A 77 -21.43 -12.75 0.84
N PRO A 78 -21.92 -13.69 0.00
CA PRO A 78 -21.31 -15.01 -0.16
C PRO A 78 -20.06 -14.93 -1.06
N ILE A 79 -19.08 -14.11 -0.67
CA ILE A 79 -17.84 -13.90 -1.41
C ILE A 79 -16.73 -14.63 -0.67
N PRO A 80 -16.03 -15.60 -1.30
CA PRO A 80 -14.89 -16.28 -0.68
C PRO A 80 -13.76 -15.30 -0.35
N MET A 81 -13.13 -15.47 0.82
CA MET A 81 -12.03 -14.62 1.29
C MET A 81 -10.89 -14.53 0.28
N GLY A 82 -10.54 -15.65 -0.39
CA GLY A 82 -9.50 -15.65 -1.41
C GLY A 82 -9.77 -14.71 -2.60
N LYS A 83 -11.06 -14.44 -2.95
CA LYS A 83 -11.39 -13.45 -3.98
C LYS A 83 -11.20 -12.01 -3.49
N ILE A 84 -11.47 -11.77 -2.21
CA ILE A 84 -11.24 -10.48 -1.57
C ILE A 84 -9.73 -10.20 -1.51
N GLU A 85 -8.95 -11.18 -1.08
CA GLU A 85 -7.48 -11.09 -1.05
C GLU A 85 -6.89 -10.87 -2.45
N ALA A 86 -7.37 -11.59 -3.45
CA ALA A 86 -6.94 -11.43 -4.84
C ALA A 86 -7.23 -10.01 -5.36
N LEU A 87 -8.38 -9.41 -4.98
CA LEU A 87 -8.70 -8.04 -5.31
C LEU A 87 -7.71 -7.07 -4.66
N VAL A 88 -7.47 -7.21 -3.35
CA VAL A 88 -6.55 -6.33 -2.61
C VAL A 88 -5.12 -6.45 -3.12
N ASN A 89 -4.65 -7.67 -3.40
CA ASN A 89 -3.33 -7.92 -3.98
C ASN A 89 -3.18 -7.26 -5.37
N ALA A 90 -4.24 -7.30 -6.18
CA ALA A 90 -4.23 -6.62 -7.48
C ALA A 90 -4.16 -5.09 -7.35
N VAL A 91 -4.81 -4.52 -6.32
CA VAL A 91 -4.73 -3.08 -6.03
C VAL A 91 -3.32 -2.71 -5.55
N GLU A 92 -2.74 -3.49 -4.64
CA GLU A 92 -1.38 -3.29 -4.16
C GLU A 92 -0.38 -3.33 -5.30
N LYS A 93 -0.45 -4.36 -6.14
CA LYS A 93 0.38 -4.48 -7.35
C LYS A 93 0.24 -3.27 -8.26
N TYR A 94 -0.98 -2.80 -8.50
CA TYR A 94 -1.23 -1.60 -9.31
C TYR A 94 -0.55 -0.36 -8.75
N VAL A 95 -0.51 -0.20 -7.42
CA VAL A 95 0.20 0.90 -6.78
C VAL A 95 1.70 0.73 -6.92
N GLN A 96 2.23 -0.48 -6.72
CA GLN A 96 3.66 -0.81 -6.83
C GLN A 96 4.21 -0.68 -8.25
N GLU A 97 3.39 -0.85 -9.27
CA GLU A 97 3.77 -0.66 -10.68
C GLU A 97 3.89 0.82 -11.10
N SER A 98 3.66 1.77 -10.20
CA SER A 98 3.85 3.19 -10.49
C SER A 98 5.33 3.55 -10.58
N ARG A 99 5.75 4.10 -11.71
CA ARG A 99 7.12 4.59 -11.91
C ARG A 99 7.46 5.75 -10.96
N GLU A 100 6.49 6.58 -10.66
CA GLU A 100 6.62 7.75 -9.77
C GLU A 100 6.47 7.39 -8.30
N ARG A 101 6.24 6.08 -7.99
CA ARG A 101 5.93 5.56 -6.65
C ARG A 101 4.74 6.24 -5.97
N GLU A 102 3.87 6.86 -6.74
CA GLU A 102 2.64 7.46 -6.23
C GLU A 102 1.45 7.20 -7.16
N ARG A 103 0.26 7.13 -6.59
CA ARG A 103 -1.03 7.00 -7.29
C ARG A 103 -2.08 7.88 -6.63
N SER A 104 -2.98 8.47 -7.40
CA SER A 104 -4.13 9.17 -6.81
C SER A 104 -5.09 8.18 -6.17
N THR A 105 -5.68 8.56 -5.03
CA THR A 105 -6.73 7.76 -4.38
C THR A 105 -7.92 7.51 -5.31
N ASP A 106 -8.22 8.45 -6.22
CA ASP A 106 -9.31 8.28 -7.18
C ASP A 106 -9.07 7.09 -8.13
N LYS A 107 -7.85 6.96 -8.68
CA LYS A 107 -7.50 5.81 -9.53
C LYS A 107 -7.49 4.49 -8.76
N VAL A 108 -7.04 4.51 -7.51
CA VAL A 108 -7.08 3.33 -6.64
C VAL A 108 -8.52 2.91 -6.36
N GLY A 109 -9.39 3.86 -6.03
CA GLY A 109 -10.80 3.59 -5.79
C GLY A 109 -11.56 3.14 -7.04
N GLU A 110 -11.31 3.74 -8.21
CA GLU A 110 -11.86 3.29 -9.49
C GLU A 110 -11.48 1.83 -9.76
N MET A 111 -10.24 1.44 -9.49
CA MET A 111 -9.80 0.06 -9.65
C MET A 111 -10.53 -0.89 -8.71
N ILE A 112 -10.70 -0.52 -7.44
CA ILE A 112 -11.46 -1.32 -6.46
C ILE A 112 -12.91 -1.46 -6.94
N MET A 113 -13.55 -0.36 -7.33
CA MET A 113 -14.94 -0.36 -7.81
C MET A 113 -15.12 -1.25 -9.03
N ARG A 114 -14.22 -1.17 -10.01
CA ARG A 114 -14.27 -2.02 -11.21
C ARG A 114 -14.24 -3.50 -10.83
N ARG A 115 -13.33 -3.89 -9.93
CA ARG A 115 -13.19 -5.28 -9.46
C ARG A 115 -14.40 -5.74 -8.63
N LEU A 116 -14.93 -4.88 -7.76
CA LEU A 116 -16.14 -5.19 -6.99
C LEU A 116 -17.36 -5.34 -7.89
N LYS A 117 -17.50 -4.53 -8.93
CA LYS A 117 -18.59 -4.61 -9.91
C LYS A 117 -18.65 -5.97 -10.60
N GLU A 118 -17.48 -6.56 -10.91
CA GLU A 118 -17.36 -7.90 -11.49
C GLU A 118 -17.65 -9.00 -10.46
N LEU A 119 -17.25 -8.77 -9.19
CA LEU A 119 -17.33 -9.76 -8.12
C LEU A 119 -18.74 -9.86 -7.51
N ASP A 120 -19.31 -8.72 -7.10
CA ASP A 120 -20.64 -8.63 -6.50
C ASP A 120 -21.19 -7.21 -6.61
N LYS A 121 -22.32 -7.05 -7.29
CA LYS A 121 -22.94 -5.74 -7.55
C LYS A 121 -23.40 -5.03 -6.27
N VAL A 122 -23.80 -5.77 -5.23
CA VAL A 122 -24.22 -5.19 -3.95
C VAL A 122 -23.00 -4.66 -3.18
N ALA A 123 -21.92 -5.43 -3.15
CA ALA A 123 -20.66 -4.97 -2.55
C ALA A 123 -20.13 -3.72 -3.29
N TYR A 124 -20.24 -3.69 -4.63
CA TYR A 124 -19.90 -2.51 -5.40
C TYR A 124 -20.71 -1.28 -4.96
N VAL A 125 -22.04 -1.39 -4.89
CA VAL A 125 -22.93 -0.27 -4.49
C VAL A 125 -22.59 0.24 -3.09
N ARG A 126 -22.33 -0.66 -2.14
CA ARG A 126 -21.94 -0.30 -0.77
C ARG A 126 -20.60 0.43 -0.72
N PHE A 127 -19.63 -0.02 -1.49
CA PHE A 127 -18.34 0.66 -1.59
C PHE A 127 -18.49 2.02 -2.26
N ALA A 128 -19.19 2.08 -3.40
CA ALA A 128 -19.43 3.30 -4.15
C ALA A 128 -20.19 4.36 -3.35
N SER A 129 -21.13 3.96 -2.49
CA SER A 129 -21.91 4.90 -1.66
C SER A 129 -21.03 5.70 -0.66
N VAL A 130 -19.89 5.16 -0.28
CA VAL A 130 -18.93 5.84 0.61
C VAL A 130 -17.86 6.56 -0.19
N TYR A 131 -17.43 5.93 -1.30
CA TYR A 131 -16.28 6.40 -2.07
C TYR A 131 -16.60 7.56 -3.00
N LEU A 132 -17.75 7.50 -3.69
CA LEU A 132 -18.14 8.50 -4.72
C LEU A 132 -18.68 9.81 -4.13
N ASP A 133 -18.96 9.84 -2.81
CA ASP A 133 -19.44 11.04 -2.12
C ASP A 133 -20.61 11.71 -2.87
N PHE A 134 -21.68 10.93 -3.11
CA PHE A 134 -22.85 11.40 -3.83
C PHE A 134 -23.46 12.64 -3.19
N LYS A 135 -23.74 13.65 -4.00
CA LYS A 135 -24.32 14.92 -3.52
C LYS A 135 -25.80 14.77 -3.15
N ASP A 136 -26.51 13.90 -3.84
CA ASP A 136 -27.92 13.65 -3.58
C ASP A 136 -28.34 12.21 -3.96
N VAL A 137 -29.58 11.88 -3.63
CA VAL A 137 -30.17 10.57 -3.92
C VAL A 137 -30.32 10.33 -5.42
N SER A 138 -30.44 11.37 -6.24
CA SER A 138 -30.66 11.25 -7.69
C SER A 138 -29.39 10.76 -8.39
N GLU A 139 -28.19 11.25 -7.98
CA GLU A 139 -26.90 10.76 -8.46
C GLU A 139 -26.74 9.27 -8.11
N PHE A 140 -27.06 8.89 -6.87
CA PHE A 140 -27.00 7.50 -6.42
C PHE A 140 -27.95 6.60 -7.23
N MET A 141 -29.20 7.05 -7.45
CA MET A 141 -30.18 6.31 -8.26
C MET A 141 -29.75 6.16 -9.72
N SER A 142 -29.07 7.16 -10.28
CA SER A 142 -28.50 7.10 -11.63
C SER A 142 -27.46 6.00 -11.76
N GLU A 143 -26.54 5.91 -10.77
CA GLU A 143 -25.52 4.86 -10.72
C GLU A 143 -26.14 3.46 -10.61
N LEU A 144 -27.16 3.29 -9.75
CA LEU A 144 -27.91 2.03 -9.63
C LEU A 144 -28.58 1.63 -10.95
N LYS A 145 -29.21 2.58 -11.66
CA LYS A 145 -29.84 2.31 -12.98
C LYS A 145 -28.80 1.86 -14.01
N SER A 146 -27.60 2.45 -14.00
CA SER A 146 -26.50 2.05 -14.89
C SER A 146 -26.06 0.59 -14.66
N LEU A 147 -26.02 0.18 -13.39
CA LEU A 147 -25.67 -1.19 -12.99
C LEU A 147 -26.70 -2.23 -13.42
N VAL A 148 -27.99 -1.90 -13.34
CA VAL A 148 -29.07 -2.79 -13.75
C VAL A 148 -29.06 -2.96 -15.28
N ARG A 149 -28.83 -1.89 -16.03
CA ARG A 149 -28.74 -1.93 -17.50
C ARG A 149 -27.58 -2.77 -17.99
N SER A 150 -26.40 -2.64 -17.37
CA SER A 150 -25.21 -3.43 -17.73
C SER A 150 -25.33 -4.92 -17.39
N GLY A 151 -26.32 -5.33 -16.62
CA GLY A 151 -26.60 -6.72 -16.29
C GLY A 151 -27.58 -7.43 -17.19
N ARG A 152 -28.25 -6.72 -18.11
CA ARG A 152 -29.23 -7.30 -19.08
C ARG A 152 -28.65 -7.70 -20.44
N SER A 153 -27.36 -7.43 -20.66
CA SER A 153 -26.67 -7.71 -21.93
C SER A 153 -25.81 -8.98 -21.86
N LYS A 154 -26.26 -10.04 -21.14
CA LYS A 154 -25.70 -11.39 -21.21
C LYS A 154 -26.80 -12.41 -21.37
#